data_f452b3a31a78a024e2cdd51830566703
#
_entry.id   f452b3a31a78a024e2cdd51830566703
#
_cell.length_a   1.000
_cell.length_b   1.000
_cell.length_c   1.000
_cell.angle_alpha   90.00
_cell.angle_beta   90.00
_cell.angle_gamma   90.00
#
_symmetry.space_group_name_H-M   'P 1'
#
loop_
_entity.id
_entity.type
_entity.pdbx_description
1 polymer ?
#
loop_
_entity_poly.entity_id
_entity_poly.type
_entity_poly.pdbx_seq_one_letter_code
_entity_poly.pdbx_strand_id
1 'polypeptide(L)'
;MALGTNGFTFGDLDVNIPEIWGAQINDYFRYDLKLASFFIDRSDELVDGGDTVYTPNLSALTVSTKTNNAEVTLSSPTYTTQTLVVSTWKESSFVIEDREMAQLKKSYYLQEKIAKGGAYEIAQDLDDAIAALFSSFSTALGASTTNLADSSLLSAIATLEAAGVPGIFTGEVAWIMHPNTFYRQIGTIDKFTLWQNTKSEETRMKAPTPMLYGIPVIVTAAVGVTLGSRNNVLAHKDAIHWARLSMPAKAEMGYVGGEGVRVQQSYVHEYLGELVTIDLCYGVVENRDDAAVLLKSIQTVA
;
A
#
# COMPACT_ATOMS: atom_id res chain seq x y z
N MET A 1 67.01 16.14 -16.27
CA MET A 1 66.43 15.87 -17.61
C MET A 1 64.93 15.89 -17.45
N ALA A 2 64.24 16.91 -17.95
CA ALA A 2 62.78 16.94 -17.91
C ALA A 2 62.30 15.89 -18.95
N LEU A 3 61.45 14.95 -18.51
CA LEU A 3 60.77 14.03 -19.42
C LEU A 3 59.87 14.88 -20.33
N GLY A 4 60.14 14.75 -21.66
CA GLY A 4 59.45 15.52 -22.67
C GLY A 4 57.95 15.25 -22.67
N THR A 5 57.20 16.17 -23.26
CA THR A 5 55.74 16.17 -23.40
C THR A 5 55.11 15.00 -24.19
N ASN A 6 55.85 13.93 -24.47
CA ASN A 6 55.40 12.77 -25.24
C ASN A 6 55.14 11.51 -24.41
N GLY A 7 54.85 11.67 -23.12
CA GLY A 7 54.35 10.57 -22.29
C GLY A 7 52.86 10.36 -22.53
N PHE A 8 52.43 9.12 -22.75
CA PHE A 8 51.03 8.77 -22.75
C PHE A 8 50.39 9.13 -21.41
N THR A 9 49.35 9.94 -21.48
CA THR A 9 48.54 10.26 -20.30
C THR A 9 47.45 9.22 -20.11
N PHE A 10 46.87 9.11 -18.92
CA PHE A 10 45.75 8.21 -18.68
C PHE A 10 44.55 8.45 -19.62
N GLY A 11 44.34 9.70 -20.07
CA GLY A 11 43.32 10.03 -21.07
C GLY A 11 43.61 9.46 -22.46
N ASP A 12 44.90 9.28 -22.86
CA ASP A 12 45.24 8.70 -24.15
C ASP A 12 45.10 7.16 -24.14
N LEU A 13 45.06 6.52 -22.97
CA LEU A 13 44.92 5.09 -22.81
C LEU A 13 43.47 4.66 -22.47
N ASP A 14 42.57 5.61 -22.30
CA ASP A 14 41.20 5.36 -21.82
C ASP A 14 40.43 4.40 -22.79
N VAL A 15 40.68 4.52 -24.08
CA VAL A 15 40.11 3.63 -25.12
C VAL A 15 40.55 2.18 -24.96
N ASN A 16 41.72 1.93 -24.36
CA ASN A 16 42.27 0.60 -24.18
C ASN A 16 42.06 0.01 -22.77
N ILE A 17 41.50 0.80 -21.84
CA ILE A 17 41.17 0.31 -20.47
C ILE A 17 39.86 -0.45 -20.57
N PRO A 18 39.83 -1.76 -20.32
CA PRO A 18 38.57 -2.49 -20.31
C PRO A 18 37.69 -2.03 -19.16
N GLU A 19 36.50 -1.54 -19.48
CA GLU A 19 35.49 -1.24 -18.48
C GLU A 19 35.00 -2.56 -17.84
N ILE A 20 35.20 -2.69 -16.53
CA ILE A 20 34.75 -3.85 -15.77
C ILE A 20 33.38 -3.51 -15.18
N TRP A 21 32.34 -4.02 -15.81
CA TRP A 21 30.97 -3.92 -15.28
C TRP A 21 30.78 -4.92 -14.13
N GLY A 22 30.19 -4.48 -13.07
CA GLY A 22 29.90 -5.33 -11.92
C GLY A 22 29.06 -6.55 -12.33
N ALA A 23 29.32 -7.69 -11.67
CA ALA A 23 28.60 -8.93 -11.93
C ALA A 23 27.13 -8.87 -11.49
N GLN A 24 26.77 -7.92 -10.64
CA GLN A 24 25.43 -7.71 -10.13
C GLN A 24 24.95 -6.31 -10.47
N ILE A 25 23.71 -6.23 -10.95
CA ILE A 25 22.99 -4.97 -11.10
C ILE A 25 22.43 -4.64 -9.71
N ASN A 26 22.81 -3.48 -9.16
CA ASN A 26 22.24 -3.01 -7.92
C ASN A 26 20.78 -2.61 -8.14
N ASP A 27 19.91 -3.13 -7.30
CA ASP A 27 18.50 -2.76 -7.27
C ASP A 27 18.31 -1.52 -6.37
N TYR A 28 17.30 -0.71 -6.63
CA TYR A 28 16.97 0.40 -5.74
C TYR A 28 16.19 -0.10 -4.53
N PHE A 29 16.27 0.62 -3.41
CA PHE A 29 15.55 0.26 -2.21
C PHE A 29 14.05 0.50 -2.38
N ARG A 30 13.25 -0.48 -1.96
CA ARG A 30 11.80 -0.45 -2.01
C ARG A 30 11.24 -0.57 -0.60
N TYR A 31 10.10 0.08 -0.35
CA TYR A 31 9.41 -0.12 0.91
C TYR A 31 8.45 -1.33 0.81
N ASP A 32 8.15 -1.94 1.96
CA ASP A 32 7.22 -3.06 2.02
C ASP A 32 5.79 -2.60 1.77
N LEU A 33 5.11 -3.24 0.83
CA LEU A 33 3.69 -3.04 0.56
C LEU A 33 2.88 -3.75 1.65
N LYS A 34 2.01 -3.02 2.33
CA LYS A 34 1.32 -3.52 3.54
C LYS A 34 -0.18 -3.25 3.54
N LEU A 35 -0.65 -2.27 2.76
CA LEU A 35 -2.04 -1.83 2.83
C LEU A 35 -2.98 -2.84 2.18
N ALA A 36 -2.64 -3.33 1.00
CA ALA A 36 -3.43 -4.35 0.32
C ALA A 36 -3.58 -5.63 1.15
N SER A 37 -2.54 -6.01 1.92
CA SER A 37 -2.59 -7.19 2.78
C SER A 37 -3.41 -7.00 4.07
N PHE A 38 -3.64 -5.76 4.50
CA PHE A 38 -4.42 -5.47 5.71
C PHE A 38 -5.92 -5.35 5.42
N PHE A 39 -6.30 -4.68 4.34
CA PHE A 39 -7.69 -4.48 3.97
C PHE A 39 -8.28 -5.71 3.24
N ILE A 40 -9.61 -5.76 3.17
CA ILE A 40 -10.31 -6.94 2.62
C ILE A 40 -10.20 -6.99 1.11
N ASP A 41 -9.65 -8.12 0.62
CA ASP A 41 -9.63 -8.48 -0.80
C ASP A 41 -10.95 -9.17 -1.20
N ARG A 42 -11.62 -8.65 -2.23
CA ARG A 42 -12.85 -9.18 -2.82
C ARG A 42 -12.62 -9.76 -4.23
N SER A 43 -11.38 -10.02 -4.59
CA SER A 43 -11.03 -10.52 -5.93
C SER A 43 -11.69 -11.86 -6.27
N ASP A 44 -11.91 -12.69 -5.26
CA ASP A 44 -12.55 -14.01 -5.43
C ASP A 44 -13.99 -13.91 -5.97
N GLU A 45 -14.67 -12.79 -5.72
CA GLU A 45 -16.05 -12.58 -6.20
C GLU A 45 -16.11 -12.23 -7.70
N LEU A 46 -14.96 -11.92 -8.33
CA LEU A 46 -14.83 -11.55 -9.74
C LEU A 46 -14.25 -12.66 -10.62
N VAL A 47 -14.03 -13.86 -10.09
CA VAL A 47 -13.40 -14.98 -10.80
C VAL A 47 -14.23 -15.43 -12.00
N ASP A 48 -15.56 -15.39 -11.89
CA ASP A 48 -16.49 -15.80 -12.95
C ASP A 48 -16.77 -14.69 -13.99
N GLY A 49 -16.08 -13.56 -13.88
CA GLY A 49 -16.28 -12.39 -14.73
C GLY A 49 -17.14 -11.33 -14.06
N GLY A 50 -17.13 -10.14 -14.62
CA GLY A 50 -17.77 -8.95 -14.07
C GLY A 50 -16.74 -7.87 -13.74
N ASP A 51 -17.20 -6.65 -13.61
CA ASP A 51 -16.40 -5.47 -13.27
C ASP A 51 -16.83 -4.82 -11.96
N THR A 52 -17.89 -5.33 -11.35
CA THR A 52 -18.57 -4.68 -10.23
C THR A 52 -18.98 -5.69 -9.16
N VAL A 53 -18.58 -5.42 -7.92
CA VAL A 53 -19.00 -6.18 -6.73
C VAL A 53 -19.96 -5.32 -5.90
N TYR A 54 -21.14 -5.86 -5.63
CA TYR A 54 -22.16 -5.23 -4.81
C TYR A 54 -22.14 -5.81 -3.39
N THR A 55 -21.87 -4.96 -2.40
CA THR A 55 -21.92 -5.34 -0.99
C THR A 55 -23.19 -4.76 -0.35
N PRO A 56 -24.22 -5.56 -0.08
CA PRO A 56 -25.42 -5.09 0.57
C PRO A 56 -25.16 -4.87 2.06
N ASN A 57 -25.49 -3.66 2.56
CA ASN A 57 -25.48 -3.32 3.97
C ASN A 57 -26.91 -3.28 4.51
N LEU A 58 -27.14 -3.95 5.63
CA LEU A 58 -28.43 -4.06 6.27
C LEU A 58 -28.47 -3.16 7.52
N SER A 59 -29.52 -2.35 7.67
CA SER A 59 -29.72 -1.58 8.91
C SER A 59 -30.16 -2.50 10.06
N ALA A 60 -29.82 -2.11 11.28
CA ALA A 60 -30.28 -2.82 12.47
C ALA A 60 -31.81 -2.75 12.59
N LEU A 61 -32.40 -3.83 13.13
CA LEU A 61 -33.82 -3.86 13.46
C LEU A 61 -34.07 -3.08 14.76
N THR A 62 -35.18 -2.36 14.80
CA THR A 62 -35.60 -1.63 16.02
C THR A 62 -36.24 -2.59 16.98
N VAL A 63 -35.78 -2.60 18.23
CA VAL A 63 -36.40 -3.34 19.32
C VAL A 63 -37.56 -2.54 19.90
N SER A 64 -38.76 -3.11 19.92
CA SER A 64 -39.97 -2.48 20.47
C SER A 64 -40.48 -3.26 21.69
N THR A 65 -40.97 -2.54 22.67
CA THR A 65 -41.59 -3.16 23.85
C THR A 65 -42.96 -3.71 23.51
N LYS A 66 -43.16 -4.99 23.69
CA LYS A 66 -44.43 -5.65 23.48
C LYS A 66 -45.37 -5.42 24.66
N THR A 67 -46.51 -4.81 24.42
CA THR A 67 -47.57 -4.65 25.39
C THR A 67 -48.47 -5.88 25.36
N ASN A 68 -48.99 -6.30 26.54
CA ASN A 68 -49.91 -7.42 26.62
C ASN A 68 -51.21 -7.12 25.86
N ASN A 69 -51.72 -8.08 25.08
CA ASN A 69 -52.92 -7.97 24.22
C ASN A 69 -52.82 -6.92 23.07
N ALA A 70 -51.66 -6.36 22.78
CA ALA A 70 -51.46 -5.52 21.60
C ALA A 70 -50.81 -6.30 20.42
N GLU A 71 -50.94 -5.81 19.21
CA GLU A 71 -50.22 -6.35 18.08
C GLU A 71 -48.71 -6.14 18.19
N VAL A 72 -47.91 -6.95 17.52
CA VAL A 72 -46.44 -6.76 17.43
C VAL A 72 -46.12 -5.56 16.52
N THR A 73 -45.17 -4.73 16.95
CA THR A 73 -44.65 -3.65 16.10
C THR A 73 -43.67 -4.23 15.07
N LEU A 74 -44.01 -4.12 13.81
CA LEU A 74 -43.15 -4.58 12.73
C LEU A 74 -42.07 -3.56 12.43
N SER A 75 -40.85 -4.01 12.31
CA SER A 75 -39.69 -3.22 11.89
C SER A 75 -39.19 -3.74 10.55
N SER A 76 -39.03 -2.85 9.58
CA SER A 76 -38.54 -3.21 8.26
C SER A 76 -37.09 -2.73 8.14
N PRO A 77 -36.11 -3.62 7.90
CA PRO A 77 -34.73 -3.20 7.69
C PRO A 77 -34.63 -2.46 6.34
N THR A 78 -33.77 -1.46 6.29
CA THR A 78 -33.39 -0.79 5.03
C THR A 78 -32.11 -1.40 4.49
N TYR A 79 -32.06 -1.55 3.18
CA TYR A 79 -30.89 -2.06 2.47
C TYR A 79 -30.18 -0.89 1.79
N THR A 80 -28.90 -0.76 2.02
CA THR A 80 -27.99 0.09 1.25
C THR A 80 -26.96 -0.79 0.56
N THR A 81 -26.53 -0.41 -0.62
CA THR A 81 -25.56 -1.20 -1.38
C THR A 81 -24.31 -0.36 -1.59
N GLN A 82 -23.17 -0.88 -1.15
CA GLN A 82 -21.88 -0.34 -1.53
C GLN A 82 -21.41 -1.02 -2.79
N THR A 83 -20.88 -0.24 -3.72
CA THR A 83 -20.47 -0.71 -5.04
C THR A 83 -18.97 -0.56 -5.22
N LEU A 84 -18.27 -1.67 -5.42
CA LEU A 84 -16.85 -1.71 -5.77
C LEU A 84 -16.74 -1.95 -7.27
N VAL A 85 -16.22 -0.97 -8.01
CA VAL A 85 -16.02 -1.05 -9.45
C VAL A 85 -14.54 -1.23 -9.75
N VAL A 86 -14.21 -2.28 -10.52
CA VAL A 86 -12.85 -2.55 -10.99
C VAL A 86 -12.68 -1.91 -12.37
N SER A 87 -12.21 -0.66 -12.40
CA SER A 87 -12.10 0.15 -13.60
C SER A 87 -10.69 0.70 -13.87
N THR A 88 -9.80 0.59 -12.88
CA THR A 88 -8.44 1.12 -13.00
C THR A 88 -7.53 0.06 -13.61
N TRP A 89 -7.11 0.28 -14.84
CA TRP A 89 -6.17 -0.60 -15.53
C TRP A 89 -4.83 0.11 -15.71
N LYS A 90 -3.80 -0.42 -15.08
CA LYS A 90 -2.43 0.11 -15.10
C LYS A 90 -1.50 -0.84 -15.82
N GLU A 91 -0.54 -0.26 -16.53
CA GLU A 91 0.48 -1.00 -17.26
C GLU A 91 1.87 -0.39 -17.04
N SER A 92 2.87 -1.25 -17.12
CA SER A 92 4.28 -0.88 -17.25
C SER A 92 4.88 -1.74 -18.34
N SER A 93 5.31 -1.12 -19.44
CA SER A 93 5.78 -1.83 -20.62
C SER A 93 7.18 -1.35 -21.01
N PHE A 94 8.03 -2.27 -21.46
CA PHE A 94 9.33 -1.93 -22.03
C PHE A 94 9.67 -2.85 -23.21
N VAL A 95 10.45 -2.34 -24.14
CA VAL A 95 10.94 -3.06 -25.30
C VAL A 95 12.46 -3.13 -25.24
N ILE A 96 13.03 -4.29 -25.54
CA ILE A 96 14.46 -4.46 -25.75
C ILE A 96 14.66 -4.88 -27.21
N GLU A 97 15.36 -4.07 -27.97
CA GLU A 97 15.66 -4.36 -29.37
C GLU A 97 16.68 -5.51 -29.53
N ASP A 98 16.56 -6.30 -30.59
CA ASP A 98 17.43 -7.44 -30.87
C ASP A 98 18.92 -7.06 -30.93
N ARG A 99 19.21 -5.86 -31.43
CA ARG A 99 20.58 -5.33 -31.50
C ARG A 99 21.16 -5.12 -30.07
N GLU A 100 20.39 -4.54 -29.18
CA GLU A 100 20.80 -4.31 -27.77
C GLU A 100 20.94 -5.64 -27.05
N MET A 101 20.00 -6.55 -27.28
CA MET A 101 20.03 -7.89 -26.70
C MET A 101 21.30 -8.66 -27.14
N ALA A 102 21.70 -8.54 -28.39
CA ALA A 102 22.93 -9.17 -28.92
C ALA A 102 24.21 -8.57 -28.33
N GLN A 103 24.20 -7.30 -27.96
CA GLN A 103 25.35 -6.60 -27.37
C GLN A 103 25.44 -6.80 -25.85
N LEU A 104 24.33 -7.09 -25.17
CA LEU A 104 24.29 -7.31 -23.72
C LEU A 104 24.79 -8.70 -23.36
N LYS A 105 25.94 -8.78 -22.71
CA LYS A 105 26.57 -10.03 -22.26
C LYS A 105 25.74 -10.84 -21.24
N LYS A 106 24.71 -10.22 -20.64
CA LYS A 106 23.81 -10.79 -19.63
C LYS A 106 22.37 -10.25 -19.76
N SER A 107 21.85 -10.20 -20.97
CA SER A 107 20.51 -9.66 -21.28
C SER A 107 19.39 -10.25 -20.44
N TYR A 108 19.45 -11.55 -20.17
CA TYR A 108 18.41 -12.27 -19.43
C TYR A 108 18.21 -11.76 -17.98
N TYR A 109 19.31 -11.45 -17.29
CA TYR A 109 19.22 -10.88 -15.94
C TYR A 109 18.64 -9.47 -15.89
N LEU A 110 18.85 -8.70 -16.96
CA LEU A 110 18.34 -7.33 -17.04
C LEU A 110 16.82 -7.33 -17.22
N GLN A 111 16.30 -8.14 -18.14
CA GLN A 111 14.86 -8.27 -18.38
C GLN A 111 14.11 -8.69 -17.10
N GLU A 112 14.60 -9.71 -16.41
CA GLU A 112 13.99 -10.20 -15.17
C GLU A 112 13.97 -9.10 -14.08
N LYS A 113 15.05 -8.34 -13.92
CA LYS A 113 15.11 -7.27 -12.95
C LYS A 113 14.18 -6.10 -13.28
N ILE A 114 14.12 -5.69 -14.55
CA ILE A 114 13.21 -4.63 -15.00
C ILE A 114 11.76 -5.09 -14.82
N ALA A 115 11.44 -6.34 -15.18
CA ALA A 115 10.10 -6.90 -15.00
C ALA A 115 9.68 -6.94 -13.53
N LYS A 116 10.56 -7.38 -12.63
CA LYS A 116 10.31 -7.32 -11.17
C LYS A 116 10.13 -5.89 -10.68
N GLY A 117 10.89 -4.94 -11.24
CA GLY A 117 10.74 -3.51 -10.98
C GLY A 117 9.35 -3.02 -11.35
N GLY A 118 8.92 -3.28 -12.59
CA GLY A 118 7.60 -2.87 -13.07
C GLY A 118 6.45 -3.50 -12.29
N ALA A 119 6.55 -4.78 -11.92
CA ALA A 119 5.56 -5.45 -11.11
C ALA A 119 5.42 -4.81 -9.72
N TYR A 120 6.54 -4.43 -9.10
CA TYR A 120 6.53 -3.73 -7.82
C TYR A 120 5.87 -2.35 -7.93
N GLU A 121 6.20 -1.55 -8.95
CA GLU A 121 5.62 -0.22 -9.15
C GLU A 121 4.08 -0.29 -9.33
N ILE A 122 3.59 -1.31 -10.05
CA ILE A 122 2.15 -1.53 -10.21
C ILE A 122 1.49 -1.93 -8.88
N ALA A 123 2.13 -2.80 -8.11
CA ALA A 123 1.64 -3.18 -6.79
C ALA A 123 1.67 -1.99 -5.81
N GLN A 124 2.69 -1.13 -5.92
CA GLN A 124 2.75 0.13 -5.16
C GLN A 124 1.61 1.08 -5.53
N ASP A 125 1.25 1.19 -6.81
CA ASP A 125 0.12 2.03 -7.25
C ASP A 125 -1.21 1.60 -6.61
N LEU A 126 -1.40 0.29 -6.36
CA LEU A 126 -2.54 -0.23 -5.60
C LEU A 126 -2.50 0.22 -4.12
N ASP A 127 -1.34 0.10 -3.45
CA ASP A 127 -1.19 0.57 -2.06
C ASP A 127 -1.41 2.09 -1.96
N ASP A 128 -0.91 2.86 -2.91
CA ASP A 128 -1.10 4.31 -2.98
C ASP A 128 -2.57 4.68 -3.25
N ALA A 129 -3.29 3.91 -4.08
CA ALA A 129 -4.72 4.09 -4.33
C ALA A 129 -5.55 3.83 -3.06
N ILE A 130 -5.20 2.80 -2.28
CA ILE A 130 -5.82 2.54 -0.97
C ILE A 130 -5.53 3.70 0.00
N ALA A 131 -4.28 4.17 0.06
CA ALA A 131 -3.89 5.28 0.92
C ALA A 131 -4.57 6.60 0.55
N ALA A 132 -4.89 6.82 -0.71
CA ALA A 132 -5.61 8.01 -1.19
C ALA A 132 -7.02 8.11 -0.58
N LEU A 133 -7.68 6.98 -0.32
CA LEU A 133 -9.00 6.92 0.32
C LEU A 133 -8.97 7.36 1.80
N PHE A 134 -7.81 7.43 2.45
CA PHE A 134 -7.75 7.87 3.85
C PHE A 134 -8.26 9.30 4.03
N SER A 135 -8.15 10.14 3.02
CA SER A 135 -8.64 11.51 3.08
C SER A 135 -10.16 11.64 2.97
N SER A 136 -10.87 10.59 2.55
CA SER A 136 -12.33 10.60 2.37
C SER A 136 -13.08 10.36 3.66
N PHE A 137 -12.47 9.70 4.67
CA PHE A 137 -13.13 9.44 5.93
C PHE A 137 -13.62 10.72 6.60
N SER A 138 -14.91 10.72 6.98
CA SER A 138 -15.60 11.90 7.50
C SER A 138 -15.12 12.31 8.90
N THR A 139 -14.77 11.32 9.72
CA THR A 139 -14.29 11.55 11.08
C THR A 139 -12.80 11.86 11.10
N ALA A 140 -12.44 13.12 11.34
CA ALA A 140 -11.06 13.59 11.35
C ALA A 140 -10.67 14.19 12.69
N LEU A 141 -9.53 13.78 13.23
CA LEU A 141 -8.92 14.28 14.47
C LEU A 141 -7.52 14.84 14.18
N GLY A 142 -7.08 15.79 15.04
CA GLY A 142 -5.79 16.46 14.84
C GLY A 142 -5.87 17.61 13.84
N ALA A 143 -4.73 18.23 13.54
CA ALA A 143 -4.64 19.38 12.64
C ALA A 143 -3.38 19.29 11.76
N SER A 144 -3.44 19.90 10.57
CA SER A 144 -2.33 19.93 9.61
C SER A 144 -1.10 20.73 10.08
N THR A 145 -1.27 21.55 11.10
CA THR A 145 -0.23 22.47 11.62
C THR A 145 0.45 21.99 12.89
N THR A 146 -0.04 20.91 13.50
CA THR A 146 0.46 20.41 14.79
C THR A 146 0.89 18.95 14.70
N ASN A 147 1.79 18.56 15.61
CA ASN A 147 2.13 17.17 15.82
C ASN A 147 0.93 16.39 16.35
N LEU A 148 0.86 15.11 16.05
CA LEU A 148 -0.16 14.23 16.60
C LEU A 148 0.06 14.08 18.12
N ALA A 149 -0.98 14.37 18.90
CA ALA A 149 -0.94 14.32 20.34
C ALA A 149 -1.54 13.01 20.88
N ASP A 150 -1.14 12.62 22.10
CA ASP A 150 -1.68 11.46 22.81
C ASP A 150 -3.22 11.53 22.96
N SER A 151 -3.75 12.72 23.24
CA SER A 151 -5.20 12.93 23.33
C SER A 151 -5.95 12.61 22.05
N SER A 152 -5.34 12.87 20.89
CA SER A 152 -5.95 12.55 19.58
C SER A 152 -6.00 11.03 19.35
N LEU A 153 -4.98 10.30 19.80
CA LEU A 153 -4.96 8.84 19.71
C LEU A 153 -6.04 8.21 20.58
N LEU A 154 -6.15 8.64 21.85
CA LEU A 154 -7.19 8.16 22.75
C LEU A 154 -8.59 8.52 22.27
N SER A 155 -8.78 9.71 21.72
CA SER A 155 -10.05 10.14 21.13
C SER A 155 -10.42 9.28 19.91
N ALA A 156 -9.45 8.87 19.08
CA ALA A 156 -9.71 8.00 17.96
C ALA A 156 -10.22 6.61 18.39
N ILE A 157 -9.59 6.03 19.41
CA ILE A 157 -10.05 4.75 19.99
C ILE A 157 -11.47 4.91 20.53
N ALA A 158 -11.71 5.95 21.34
CA ALA A 158 -13.04 6.21 21.91
C ALA A 158 -14.12 6.41 20.83
N THR A 159 -13.77 7.03 19.71
CA THR A 159 -14.69 7.22 18.58
C THR A 159 -15.07 5.89 17.93
N LEU A 160 -14.10 5.00 17.67
CA LEU A 160 -14.39 3.67 17.11
C LEU A 160 -15.19 2.79 18.09
N GLU A 161 -14.88 2.85 19.38
CA GLU A 161 -15.67 2.14 20.39
C GLU A 161 -17.10 2.66 20.47
N ALA A 162 -17.29 3.99 20.42
CA ALA A 162 -18.61 4.61 20.40
C ALA A 162 -19.42 4.27 19.14
N ALA A 163 -18.77 4.09 18.02
CA ALA A 163 -19.37 3.61 16.76
C ALA A 163 -19.71 2.11 16.79
N GLY A 164 -19.26 1.38 17.83
CA GLY A 164 -19.52 -0.05 17.99
C GLY A 164 -18.69 -0.93 17.05
N VAL A 165 -17.52 -0.47 16.60
CA VAL A 165 -16.61 -1.24 15.76
C VAL A 165 -16.05 -2.43 16.54
N PRO A 166 -16.21 -3.67 16.04
CA PRO A 166 -15.73 -4.86 16.73
C PRO A 166 -14.20 -4.99 16.59
N GLY A 167 -13.60 -5.81 17.43
CA GLY A 167 -12.23 -6.28 17.24
C GLY A 167 -11.11 -5.26 17.41
N ILE A 168 -11.33 -4.14 18.12
CA ILE A 168 -10.33 -3.06 18.27
C ILE A 168 -9.00 -3.57 18.83
N PHE A 169 -9.03 -4.50 19.78
CA PHE A 169 -7.84 -5.05 20.42
C PHE A 169 -7.50 -6.48 19.96
N THR A 170 -8.21 -7.03 18.98
CA THR A 170 -7.98 -8.40 18.47
C THR A 170 -7.15 -8.46 17.19
N GLY A 171 -6.64 -7.32 16.71
CA GLY A 171 -5.84 -7.22 15.50
C GLY A 171 -6.64 -6.97 14.22
N GLU A 172 -7.95 -6.75 14.33
CA GLU A 172 -8.79 -6.36 13.19
C GLU A 172 -8.75 -4.86 12.90
N VAL A 173 -8.26 -4.08 13.85
CA VAL A 173 -7.99 -2.64 13.75
C VAL A 173 -6.48 -2.43 13.79
N ALA A 174 -5.98 -1.51 12.98
CA ALA A 174 -4.58 -1.12 12.99
C ALA A 174 -4.41 0.40 12.86
N TRP A 175 -3.35 0.90 13.47
CA TRP A 175 -2.84 2.24 13.19
C TRP A 175 -2.05 2.20 11.90
N ILE A 176 -2.43 2.99 10.92
CA ILE A 176 -1.68 3.15 9.67
C ILE A 176 -1.05 4.53 9.68
N MET A 177 0.27 4.57 9.74
CA MET A 177 1.00 5.82 9.97
C MET A 177 2.21 5.96 9.06
N HIS A 178 2.49 7.21 8.69
CA HIS A 178 3.73 7.53 8.00
C HIS A 178 4.93 7.41 8.97
N PRO A 179 6.12 6.96 8.51
CA PRO A 179 7.31 6.84 9.35
C PRO A 179 7.66 8.11 10.14
N ASN A 180 7.56 9.30 9.51
CA ASN A 180 7.82 10.56 10.20
C ASN A 180 6.83 10.83 11.35
N THR A 181 5.56 10.47 11.18
CA THR A 181 4.56 10.64 12.26
C THR A 181 4.85 9.67 13.39
N PHE A 182 5.11 8.41 13.08
CA PHE A 182 5.34 7.39 14.11
C PHE A 182 6.63 7.64 14.90
N TYR A 183 7.77 7.78 14.22
CA TYR A 183 9.07 7.88 14.90
C TYR A 183 9.38 9.27 15.44
N ARG A 184 8.94 10.35 14.78
CA ARG A 184 9.30 11.72 15.18
C ARG A 184 8.23 12.42 16.01
N GLN A 185 6.95 12.12 15.82
CA GLN A 185 5.88 12.75 16.58
C GLN A 185 5.47 11.88 17.77
N ILE A 186 5.07 10.64 17.54
CA ILE A 186 4.59 9.75 18.61
C ILE A 186 5.76 9.26 19.47
N GLY A 187 6.89 8.93 18.88
CA GLY A 187 8.09 8.49 19.62
C GLY A 187 8.66 9.52 20.60
N THR A 188 8.31 10.81 20.45
CA THR A 188 8.75 11.88 21.35
C THR A 188 7.75 12.18 22.46
N ILE A 189 6.59 11.56 22.49
CA ILE A 189 5.61 11.73 23.57
C ILE A 189 6.17 11.10 24.85
N ASP A 190 6.31 11.90 25.94
CA ASP A 190 6.92 11.48 27.20
C ASP A 190 6.38 10.17 27.75
N LYS A 191 5.07 9.93 27.62
CA LYS A 191 4.41 8.71 28.07
C LYS A 191 4.97 7.45 27.42
N PHE A 192 5.28 7.50 26.13
CA PHE A 192 5.87 6.36 25.41
C PHE A 192 7.37 6.26 25.63
N THR A 193 8.07 7.37 25.77
CA THR A 193 9.50 7.43 26.07
C THR A 193 9.80 6.84 27.44
N LEU A 194 9.03 7.22 28.47
CA LEU A 194 9.17 6.69 29.83
C LEU A 194 8.88 5.19 29.89
N TRP A 195 7.89 4.72 29.14
CA TRP A 195 7.54 3.30 29.13
C TRP A 195 8.60 2.43 28.41
N GLN A 196 9.23 2.98 27.40
CA GLN A 196 10.38 2.34 26.74
C GLN A 196 11.60 2.20 27.64
N ASN A 197 11.82 3.16 28.54
CA ASN A 197 12.96 3.14 29.47
C ASN A 197 12.78 2.16 30.63
N THR A 198 11.56 1.76 30.97
CA THR A 198 11.26 0.83 32.06
C THR A 198 11.25 -0.64 31.65
N LYS A 199 11.24 -0.95 30.36
CA LYS A 199 11.34 -2.31 29.87
C LYS A 199 12.81 -2.71 29.68
N SER A 200 13.14 -3.98 30.04
CA SER A 200 14.50 -4.53 29.82
C SER A 200 14.89 -4.43 28.34
N GLU A 201 16.17 -4.26 28.08
CA GLU A 201 16.75 -4.19 26.71
C GLU A 201 16.30 -5.37 25.83
N GLU A 202 16.10 -6.53 26.43
CA GLU A 202 15.66 -7.75 25.75
C GLU A 202 14.24 -7.66 25.19
N THR A 203 13.34 -6.92 25.85
CA THR A 203 11.98 -6.69 25.36
C THR A 203 11.93 -5.63 24.28
N ARG A 204 12.86 -4.68 24.28
CA ARG A 204 12.99 -3.63 23.24
C ARG A 204 13.48 -4.20 21.90
N MET A 205 14.35 -5.21 21.94
CA MET A 205 14.93 -5.84 20.74
C MET A 205 14.04 -6.91 20.10
N LYS A 206 13.09 -7.48 20.86
CA LYS A 206 12.27 -8.63 20.41
C LYS A 206 10.83 -8.30 20.03
N ALA A 207 10.41 -7.04 20.03
CA ALA A 207 9.05 -6.70 19.59
C ALA A 207 8.98 -6.67 18.04
N PRO A 208 8.47 -7.71 17.39
CA PRO A 208 8.47 -7.80 15.93
C PRO A 208 7.49 -6.81 15.27
N THR A 209 6.51 -6.34 16.00
CA THR A 209 5.50 -5.37 15.52
C THR A 209 5.32 -4.25 16.54
N PRO A 210 5.43 -2.98 16.15
CA PRO A 210 5.13 -1.88 17.05
C PRO A 210 3.64 -1.91 17.42
N MET A 211 3.34 -1.80 18.71
CA MET A 211 1.97 -1.72 19.22
C MET A 211 1.77 -0.39 19.96
N LEU A 212 0.64 0.24 19.71
CA LEU A 212 0.25 1.49 20.36
C LEU A 212 -1.11 1.28 21.02
N TYR A 213 -1.17 1.40 22.34
CA TYR A 213 -2.38 1.09 23.14
C TYR A 213 -2.94 -0.33 22.92
N GLY A 214 -2.11 -1.32 22.66
CA GLY A 214 -2.53 -2.69 22.39
C GLY A 214 -3.01 -2.95 20.95
N ILE A 215 -2.99 -1.93 20.10
CA ILE A 215 -3.37 -2.01 18.68
C ILE A 215 -2.10 -2.03 17.83
N PRO A 216 -1.99 -2.93 16.84
CA PRO A 216 -0.82 -3.00 15.96
C PRO A 216 -0.66 -1.73 15.13
N VAL A 217 0.60 -1.36 14.83
CA VAL A 217 0.93 -0.21 13.99
C VAL A 217 1.54 -0.67 12.69
N ILE A 218 0.93 -0.27 11.59
CA ILE A 218 1.45 -0.44 10.24
C ILE A 218 2.15 0.86 9.84
N VAL A 219 3.48 0.80 9.75
CA VAL A 219 4.26 1.94 9.29
C VAL A 219 4.52 1.79 7.81
N THR A 220 4.04 2.75 7.01
CA THR A 220 4.22 2.74 5.55
C THR A 220 4.45 4.15 5.01
N ALA A 221 5.26 4.25 3.95
CA ALA A 221 5.51 5.50 3.24
C ALA A 221 4.36 5.90 2.29
N ALA A 222 3.45 4.96 1.97
CA ALA A 222 2.28 5.19 1.11
C ALA A 222 1.29 6.22 1.68
N VAL A 223 1.33 6.50 3.00
CA VAL A 223 0.45 7.50 3.62
C VAL A 223 0.66 8.89 3.01
N GLY A 224 -0.34 9.32 2.25
CA GLY A 224 -0.32 10.54 1.47
C GLY A 224 -0.39 11.83 2.29
N VAL A 225 -0.26 12.96 1.57
CA VAL A 225 -0.39 14.31 2.09
C VAL A 225 -1.53 15.00 1.36
N THR A 226 -2.48 15.54 2.08
CA THR A 226 -3.55 16.36 1.52
C THR A 226 -3.56 17.72 2.21
N LEU A 227 -3.46 18.81 1.43
CA LEU A 227 -3.44 20.18 1.94
C LEU A 227 -2.42 20.42 3.06
N GLY A 228 -1.21 19.82 2.92
CA GLY A 228 -0.14 19.97 3.90
C GLY A 228 -0.28 19.10 5.16
N SER A 229 -1.29 18.24 5.21
CA SER A 229 -1.53 17.32 6.31
C SER A 229 -1.17 15.89 5.92
N ARG A 230 -0.47 15.16 6.79
CA ARG A 230 -0.35 13.70 6.71
C ARG A 230 -1.66 13.05 7.13
N ASN A 231 -2.14 12.14 6.31
CA ASN A 231 -3.40 11.44 6.52
C ASN A 231 -3.15 10.07 7.16
N ASN A 232 -2.75 10.07 8.42
CA ASN A 232 -2.67 8.80 9.16
C ASN A 232 -4.10 8.35 9.52
N VAL A 233 -4.28 7.06 9.73
CA VAL A 233 -5.61 6.49 9.97
C VAL A 233 -5.54 5.44 11.08
N LEU A 234 -6.57 5.39 11.92
CA LEU A 234 -6.93 4.23 12.73
C LEU A 234 -8.10 3.56 12.01
N ALA A 235 -7.90 2.38 11.43
CA ALA A 235 -8.90 1.75 10.58
C ALA A 235 -9.09 0.27 10.93
N HIS A 236 -10.34 -0.17 10.84
CA HIS A 236 -10.71 -1.58 10.81
C HIS A 236 -10.49 -2.14 9.41
N LYS A 237 -10.15 -3.42 9.27
CA LYS A 237 -9.93 -4.08 7.97
C LYS A 237 -11.11 -3.96 7.00
N ASP A 238 -12.34 -3.84 7.52
CA ASP A 238 -13.58 -3.71 6.73
C ASP A 238 -13.88 -2.25 6.28
N ALA A 239 -13.02 -1.28 6.65
CA ALA A 239 -13.21 0.11 6.28
C ALA A 239 -13.01 0.33 4.77
N ILE A 240 -12.08 -0.38 4.16
CA ILE A 240 -11.77 -0.30 2.74
C ILE A 240 -11.82 -1.71 2.14
N HIS A 241 -12.49 -1.83 1.01
CA HIS A 241 -12.47 -3.04 0.18
C HIS A 241 -11.73 -2.76 -1.12
N TRP A 242 -10.99 -3.75 -1.59
CA TRP A 242 -10.36 -3.70 -2.88
C TRP A 242 -10.57 -5.02 -3.63
N ALA A 243 -10.48 -4.96 -4.94
CA ALA A 243 -10.53 -6.15 -5.77
C ALA A 243 -9.67 -5.95 -7.02
N ARG A 244 -9.18 -7.05 -7.53
CA ARG A 244 -8.47 -7.14 -8.80
C ARG A 244 -9.21 -8.04 -9.76
N LEU A 245 -9.14 -7.71 -11.04
CA LEU A 245 -9.68 -8.56 -12.08
C LEU A 245 -8.58 -9.49 -12.60
N SER A 246 -8.85 -10.79 -12.60
CA SER A 246 -7.95 -11.76 -13.21
C SER A 246 -8.00 -11.62 -14.73
N MET A 247 -6.93 -11.07 -15.30
CA MET A 247 -6.82 -10.90 -16.75
C MET A 247 -6.44 -12.22 -17.44
N PRO A 248 -7.03 -12.55 -18.60
CA PRO A 248 -6.73 -13.79 -19.29
C PRO A 248 -5.27 -13.82 -19.76
N ALA A 249 -4.55 -14.88 -19.39
CA ALA A 249 -3.21 -15.15 -19.87
C ALA A 249 -3.26 -16.06 -21.10
N LYS A 250 -2.52 -15.73 -22.17
CA LYS A 250 -2.35 -16.64 -23.31
C LYS A 250 -1.23 -17.62 -23.00
N ALA A 251 -1.41 -18.90 -23.32
CA ALA A 251 -0.50 -19.99 -22.98
C ALA A 251 0.92 -19.85 -23.57
N GLU A 252 1.09 -19.04 -24.60
CA GLU A 252 2.39 -18.77 -25.26
C GLU A 252 3.22 -17.67 -24.58
N MET A 253 2.65 -16.99 -23.58
CA MET A 253 3.29 -15.90 -22.87
C MET A 253 3.65 -16.38 -21.47
N GLY A 254 4.93 -16.28 -21.12
CA GLY A 254 5.41 -16.64 -19.78
C GLY A 254 4.65 -15.87 -18.72
N TYR A 255 3.86 -16.58 -17.92
CA TYR A 255 3.19 -16.00 -16.75
C TYR A 255 4.15 -16.06 -15.55
N VAL A 256 4.55 -14.91 -15.06
CA VAL A 256 5.21 -14.78 -13.77
C VAL A 256 4.32 -13.86 -12.94
N GLY A 257 3.41 -14.44 -12.17
CA GLY A 257 2.52 -13.67 -11.31
C GLY A 257 2.36 -14.31 -9.94
N GLY A 258 2.78 -13.60 -8.90
CA GLY A 258 2.20 -13.69 -7.58
C GLY A 258 1.27 -12.48 -7.42
N GLU A 259 0.15 -12.61 -6.73
CA GLU A 259 -0.77 -11.54 -6.38
C GLU A 259 -1.54 -10.86 -7.55
N GLY A 260 -1.74 -11.56 -8.67
CA GLY A 260 -2.63 -11.12 -9.75
C GLY A 260 -2.06 -10.13 -10.74
N VAL A 261 -0.81 -9.75 -10.62
CA VAL A 261 -0.10 -8.99 -11.64
C VAL A 261 0.21 -9.91 -12.82
N ARG A 262 -0.23 -9.52 -14.03
CA ARG A 262 0.02 -10.27 -15.25
C ARG A 262 1.30 -9.77 -15.92
N VAL A 263 2.19 -10.68 -16.27
CA VAL A 263 3.39 -10.38 -17.06
C VAL A 263 3.26 -11.09 -18.40
N GLN A 264 3.36 -10.35 -19.48
CA GLN A 264 3.30 -10.86 -20.85
C GLN A 264 4.57 -10.51 -21.61
N GLN A 265 5.07 -11.44 -22.41
CA GLN A 265 6.21 -11.22 -23.28
C GLN A 265 5.79 -11.52 -24.73
N SER A 266 6.08 -10.62 -25.65
CA SER A 266 5.77 -10.80 -27.08
C SER A 266 6.82 -10.15 -27.95
N TYR A 267 7.10 -10.76 -29.10
CA TYR A 267 7.97 -10.15 -30.11
C TYR A 267 7.19 -9.14 -30.95
N VAL A 268 7.72 -7.93 -31.09
CA VAL A 268 7.12 -6.87 -31.90
C VAL A 268 7.97 -6.59 -33.11
N HIS A 269 7.46 -6.99 -34.26
CA HIS A 269 8.16 -6.85 -35.54
C HIS A 269 8.47 -5.40 -35.93
N GLU A 270 7.64 -4.45 -35.54
CA GLU A 270 7.82 -3.03 -35.83
C GLU A 270 9.04 -2.43 -35.17
N TYR A 271 9.41 -2.95 -34.01
CA TYR A 271 10.56 -2.50 -33.22
C TYR A 271 11.74 -3.49 -33.28
N LEU A 272 11.59 -4.64 -33.96
CA LEU A 272 12.59 -5.73 -34.00
C LEU A 272 13.11 -6.03 -32.57
N GLY A 273 12.18 -6.29 -31.65
CA GLY A 273 12.52 -6.48 -30.23
C GLY A 273 11.45 -7.22 -29.46
N GLU A 274 11.81 -7.61 -28.25
CA GLU A 274 10.90 -8.22 -27.28
C GLU A 274 10.22 -7.15 -26.42
N LEU A 275 8.88 -7.13 -26.46
CA LEU A 275 8.03 -6.32 -25.61
C LEU A 275 7.65 -7.14 -24.36
N VAL A 276 7.97 -6.61 -23.19
CA VAL A 276 7.48 -7.12 -21.92
C VAL A 276 6.46 -6.13 -21.38
N THR A 277 5.24 -6.59 -21.15
CA THR A 277 4.15 -5.80 -20.60
C THR A 277 3.71 -6.40 -19.26
N ILE A 278 3.64 -5.56 -18.26
CA ILE A 278 3.19 -5.90 -16.92
C ILE A 278 1.94 -5.08 -16.67
N ASP A 279 0.85 -5.71 -16.29
CA ASP A 279 -0.41 -4.99 -16.10
C ASP A 279 -1.23 -5.55 -14.93
N LEU A 280 -2.07 -4.69 -14.36
CA LEU A 280 -3.02 -5.00 -13.30
C LEU A 280 -4.29 -4.19 -13.51
N CYS A 281 -5.44 -4.83 -13.39
CA CYS A 281 -6.73 -4.15 -13.33
C CYS A 281 -7.30 -4.30 -11.92
N TYR A 282 -7.58 -3.17 -11.25
CA TYR A 282 -8.05 -3.16 -9.88
C TYR A 282 -9.10 -2.09 -9.63
N GLY A 283 -9.77 -2.20 -8.50
CA GLY A 283 -10.66 -1.20 -7.94
C GLY A 283 -10.51 -1.11 -6.43
N VAL A 284 -10.72 0.07 -5.88
CA VAL A 284 -10.73 0.31 -4.44
C VAL A 284 -11.95 1.14 -4.07
N VAL A 285 -12.55 0.87 -2.92
CA VAL A 285 -13.70 1.60 -2.42
C VAL A 285 -13.67 1.71 -0.92
N GLU A 286 -14.11 2.84 -0.40
CA GLU A 286 -14.45 3.01 1.00
C GLU A 286 -15.76 2.26 1.27
N ASN A 287 -15.70 1.23 2.13
CA ASN A 287 -16.86 0.40 2.45
C ASN A 287 -17.63 0.95 3.66
N ARG A 288 -16.93 1.32 4.73
CA ARG A 288 -17.53 1.84 5.97
C ARG A 288 -16.77 3.06 6.49
N ASP A 289 -17.38 4.21 6.40
CA ASP A 289 -16.85 5.47 6.91
C ASP A 289 -16.72 5.49 8.44
N ASP A 290 -17.65 4.84 9.15
CA ASP A 290 -17.68 4.71 10.61
C ASP A 290 -16.62 3.75 11.19
N ALA A 291 -16.02 2.93 10.35
CA ALA A 291 -14.99 1.95 10.74
C ALA A 291 -13.55 2.50 10.67
N ALA A 292 -13.38 3.78 10.41
CA ALA A 292 -12.07 4.42 10.37
C ALA A 292 -12.10 5.86 10.91
N VAL A 293 -10.98 6.31 11.47
CA VAL A 293 -10.78 7.68 11.95
C VAL A 293 -9.51 8.25 11.33
N LEU A 294 -9.66 9.36 10.61
CA LEU A 294 -8.55 10.09 10.01
C LEU A 294 -7.78 10.90 11.07
N LEU A 295 -6.48 10.74 11.12
CA LEU A 295 -5.57 11.42 12.03
C LEU A 295 -4.67 12.38 11.26
N LYS A 296 -5.02 13.65 11.30
CA LYS A 296 -4.26 14.71 10.64
C LYS A 296 -3.06 15.14 11.47
N SER A 297 -1.90 15.21 10.86
CA SER A 297 -0.69 15.71 11.49
C SER A 297 0.14 16.56 10.52
N ILE A 298 1.06 17.35 11.06
CA ILE A 298 1.96 18.16 10.24
C ILE A 298 2.81 17.27 9.31
N GLN A 299 3.01 17.71 8.08
CA GLN A 299 3.78 16.97 7.09
C GLN A 299 5.27 16.89 7.44
N THR A 300 5.85 18.01 7.85
CA THR A 300 7.27 18.12 8.15
C THR A 300 7.43 18.42 9.63
N VAL A 301 8.11 17.55 10.33
CA VAL A 301 8.51 17.80 11.73
C VAL A 301 9.78 18.63 11.67
N ALA A 302 9.74 19.80 12.30
CA ALA A 302 10.89 20.70 12.42
C ALA A 302 12.03 20.06 13.23
#